data_c1466610e22bb7d44aef9372cc52eedf
#
_entry.id   c1466610e22bb7d44aef9372cc52eedf
#
_cell.length_a   1.000
_cell.length_b   1.000
_cell.length_c   1.000
_cell.angle_alpha   90.00
_cell.angle_beta   90.00
_cell.angle_gamma   90.00
#
_symmetry.space_group_name_H-M   'P 1'
#
loop_
_entity.id
_entity.type
_entity.pdbx_description
1 polymer ?
#
loop_
_entity_poly.entity_id
_entity_poly.type
_entity_poly.pdbx_seq_one_letter_code
_entity_poly.pdbx_strand_id
1 'polypeptide(L)'
;MKFAVQLYSVRDHIKDGNDMLDVLGKVKEIGFDGVEFAGYFGLEAETLRKRCEELGLEVVGSHMGLENYLPENLDATIAYGKALGAKYIGVGGAPHDTYEEAKNTGDVLSAAGVVARENGMDTYYHNHTEEFSDLKDGKNAMDIISENGCKLEVDTYWSFCAGIDNVEYLKANKDKIVLIHIKDGVNRKPKALGEGENDLAKVVEGVKAIGLDWVILENDDPVPTGLEDIARSYKWLAENF
;
A
#
# COMPACT_ATOMS: atom_id res chain seq x y z
N MET A 1 6.84 -15.14 5.83
CA MET A 1 6.11 -13.88 5.57
C MET A 1 6.96 -12.75 6.07
N LYS A 2 7.05 -11.65 5.35
CA LYS A 2 7.71 -10.41 5.77
C LYS A 2 6.65 -9.35 6.05
N PHE A 3 6.93 -8.49 7.02
CA PHE A 3 6.00 -7.42 7.42
C PHE A 3 6.59 -6.05 7.12
N ALA A 4 5.84 -5.23 6.43
CA ALA A 4 6.14 -3.82 6.22
C ALA A 4 5.06 -2.94 6.86
N VAL A 5 5.33 -1.65 6.96
CA VAL A 5 4.37 -0.66 7.41
C VAL A 5 4.28 0.49 6.40
N GLN A 6 3.04 0.89 6.09
CA GLN A 6 2.78 2.13 5.37
C GLN A 6 3.03 3.32 6.31
N LEU A 7 3.99 4.18 5.94
CA LEU A 7 4.45 5.26 6.82
C LEU A 7 3.41 6.38 7.07
N TYR A 8 2.31 6.38 6.31
CA TYR A 8 1.16 7.22 6.65
C TYR A 8 0.61 6.94 8.05
N SER A 9 0.74 5.70 8.52
CA SER A 9 0.32 5.26 9.86
C SER A 9 1.08 5.95 10.99
N VAL A 10 2.24 6.54 10.71
CA VAL A 10 3.11 7.19 11.70
C VAL A 10 3.37 8.67 11.36
N ARG A 11 2.54 9.25 10.49
CA ARG A 11 2.68 10.63 10.02
C ARG A 11 2.65 11.69 11.13
N ASP A 12 2.01 11.39 12.26
CA ASP A 12 2.00 12.23 13.45
C ASP A 12 3.38 12.44 14.08
N HIS A 13 4.35 11.58 13.75
CA HIS A 13 5.74 11.67 14.16
C HIS A 13 6.67 12.27 13.11
N ILE A 14 6.16 12.66 11.92
CA ILE A 14 6.99 13.10 10.79
C ILE A 14 6.58 14.52 10.37
N LYS A 15 7.42 15.50 10.64
CA LYS A 15 7.23 16.89 10.24
C LYS A 15 8.22 17.31 9.16
N ASP A 16 9.40 16.72 9.16
CA ASP A 16 10.48 16.99 8.21
C ASP A 16 11.31 15.73 7.92
N GLY A 17 12.37 15.90 7.11
CA GLY A 17 13.23 14.78 6.73
C GLY A 17 14.01 14.17 7.90
N ASN A 18 14.35 14.92 8.93
CA ASN A 18 15.05 14.37 10.11
C ASN A 18 14.13 13.45 10.89
N ASP A 19 12.89 13.88 11.11
CA ASP A 19 11.87 13.06 11.75
C ASP A 19 11.63 11.76 10.97
N MET A 20 11.61 11.84 9.62
CA MET A 20 11.48 10.64 8.77
C MET A 20 12.63 9.66 9.03
N LEU A 21 13.88 10.11 9.04
CA LEU A 21 15.03 9.24 9.30
C LEU A 21 15.00 8.61 10.70
N ASP A 22 14.51 9.34 11.70
CA ASP A 22 14.34 8.83 13.06
C ASP A 22 13.21 7.82 13.15
N VAL A 23 12.07 8.07 12.50
CA VAL A 23 10.92 7.16 12.45
C VAL A 23 11.28 5.83 11.78
N LEU A 24 12.07 5.83 10.71
CA LEU A 24 12.56 4.59 10.12
C LEU A 24 13.33 3.73 11.15
N GLY A 25 14.13 4.35 12.02
CA GLY A 25 14.80 3.65 13.11
C GLY A 25 13.82 3.00 14.09
N LYS A 26 12.78 3.73 14.52
CA LYS A 26 11.74 3.23 15.43
C LYS A 26 10.89 2.12 14.80
N VAL A 27 10.58 2.22 13.50
CA VAL A 27 9.89 1.16 12.75
C VAL A 27 10.73 -0.14 12.78
N LYS A 28 12.05 -0.03 12.59
CA LYS A 28 12.94 -1.20 12.71
C LYS A 28 13.00 -1.75 14.11
N GLU A 29 13.06 -0.91 15.13
CA GLU A 29 13.08 -1.33 16.55
C GLU A 29 11.80 -2.08 16.93
N ILE A 30 10.64 -1.74 16.37
CA ILE A 30 9.37 -2.47 16.54
C ILE A 30 9.48 -3.88 15.95
N GLY A 31 10.22 -4.07 14.85
CA GLY A 31 10.48 -5.36 14.25
C GLY A 31 10.14 -5.51 12.77
N PHE A 32 9.66 -4.47 12.11
CA PHE A 32 9.31 -4.53 10.69
C PHE A 32 10.52 -4.85 9.79
N ASP A 33 10.25 -5.56 8.70
CA ASP A 33 11.23 -5.93 7.68
C ASP A 33 11.34 -4.91 6.55
N GLY A 34 10.31 -4.07 6.38
CA GLY A 34 10.24 -3.10 5.31
C GLY A 34 9.27 -1.96 5.57
N VAL A 35 9.26 -1.03 4.63
CA VAL A 35 8.39 0.15 4.65
C VAL A 35 7.77 0.41 3.28
N GLU A 36 6.63 1.07 3.31
CA GLU A 36 6.02 1.72 2.17
C GLU A 36 5.94 3.22 2.46
N PHE A 37 6.44 4.03 1.54
CA PHE A 37 6.48 5.48 1.72
C PHE A 37 5.14 6.16 1.34
N ALA A 38 4.79 7.21 2.09
CA ALA A 38 3.72 8.16 1.79
C ALA A 38 4.29 9.58 1.79
N GLY A 39 5.11 9.88 0.77
CA GLY A 39 5.87 11.11 0.68
C GLY A 39 7.28 11.02 1.27
N TYR A 40 8.14 11.97 0.92
CA TYR A 40 9.57 11.90 1.16
C TYR A 40 10.13 13.04 2.02
N PHE A 41 9.30 14.00 2.42
CA PHE A 41 9.64 15.12 3.31
C PHE A 41 10.89 15.91 2.89
N GLY A 42 11.06 16.08 1.57
CA GLY A 42 12.17 16.82 0.98
C GLY A 42 13.52 16.09 0.96
N LEU A 43 13.54 14.80 1.30
CA LEU A 43 14.75 13.99 1.24
C LEU A 43 15.00 13.44 -0.17
N GLU A 44 16.26 13.37 -0.54
CA GLU A 44 16.70 12.68 -1.74
C GLU A 44 16.56 11.16 -1.60
N ALA A 45 16.25 10.49 -2.69
CA ALA A 45 16.01 9.06 -2.73
C ALA A 45 17.19 8.23 -2.17
N GLU A 46 18.42 8.60 -2.51
CA GLU A 46 19.63 7.95 -2.03
C GLU A 46 19.81 8.06 -0.51
N THR A 47 19.40 9.20 0.08
CA THR A 47 19.43 9.40 1.54
C THR A 47 18.49 8.43 2.24
N LEU A 48 17.26 8.32 1.75
CA LEU A 48 16.26 7.38 2.27
C LEU A 48 16.69 5.92 2.07
N ARG A 49 17.16 5.58 0.87
CA ARG A 49 17.68 4.26 0.56
C ARG A 49 18.80 3.85 1.51
N LYS A 50 19.82 4.71 1.65
CA LYS A 50 20.96 4.45 2.54
C LYS A 50 20.50 4.21 3.97
N ARG A 51 19.56 5.02 4.47
CA ARG A 51 19.01 4.85 5.81
C ARG A 51 18.30 3.52 5.96
N CYS A 52 17.48 3.13 5.00
CA CYS A 52 16.82 1.83 5.00
C CYS A 52 17.83 0.67 4.97
N GLU A 53 18.86 0.75 4.13
CA GLU A 53 19.94 -0.26 4.04
C GLU A 53 20.69 -0.40 5.37
N GLU A 54 21.07 0.72 6.03
CA GLU A 54 21.71 0.74 7.34
C GLU A 54 20.87 0.04 8.43
N LEU A 55 19.56 0.17 8.35
CA LEU A 55 18.61 -0.42 9.27
C LEU A 55 18.21 -1.86 8.88
N GLY A 56 18.54 -2.32 7.68
CA GLY A 56 18.04 -3.58 7.14
C GLY A 56 16.52 -3.58 6.90
N LEU A 57 15.99 -2.44 6.44
CA LEU A 57 14.61 -2.28 5.97
C LEU A 57 14.57 -2.36 4.44
N GLU A 58 13.64 -3.12 3.87
CA GLU A 58 13.37 -3.11 2.43
C GLU A 58 12.35 -2.01 2.09
N VAL A 59 12.54 -1.34 0.96
CA VAL A 59 11.54 -0.41 0.41
C VAL A 59 10.59 -1.23 -0.46
N VAL A 60 9.40 -1.52 0.07
CA VAL A 60 8.42 -2.38 -0.61
C VAL A 60 7.64 -1.58 -1.64
N GLY A 61 7.17 -0.41 -1.27
CA GLY A 61 6.34 0.43 -2.12
C GLY A 61 6.46 1.92 -1.80
N SER A 62 5.81 2.73 -2.63
CA SER A 62 5.63 4.15 -2.37
C SER A 62 4.35 4.67 -3.00
N HIS A 63 3.51 5.34 -2.19
CA HIS A 63 2.34 6.08 -2.66
C HIS A 63 2.72 7.47 -3.13
N MET A 64 2.30 7.81 -4.34
CA MET A 64 2.44 9.15 -4.94
C MET A 64 1.11 9.56 -5.58
N GLY A 65 0.93 10.84 -5.89
CA GLY A 65 -0.24 11.28 -6.64
C GLY A 65 -0.22 10.81 -8.11
N LEU A 66 -1.40 10.68 -8.73
CA LEU A 66 -1.54 10.20 -10.11
C LEU A 66 -0.78 11.07 -11.11
N GLU A 67 -0.62 12.37 -10.83
CA GLU A 67 0.14 13.32 -11.65
C GLU A 67 1.61 12.92 -11.86
N ASN A 68 2.20 12.14 -10.92
CA ASN A 68 3.56 11.65 -11.04
C ASN A 68 3.73 10.61 -12.15
N TYR A 69 2.64 9.97 -12.57
CA TYR A 69 2.62 8.93 -13.60
C TYR A 69 2.27 9.45 -14.99
N LEU A 70 1.97 10.76 -15.13
CA LEU A 70 1.75 11.40 -16.41
C LEU A 70 3.06 11.48 -17.21
N PRO A 71 3.01 11.45 -18.56
CA PRO A 71 4.20 11.41 -19.41
C PRO A 71 5.26 12.47 -19.09
N GLU A 72 4.84 13.68 -18.72
CA GLU A 72 5.72 14.79 -18.38
C GLU A 72 6.50 14.61 -17.07
N ASN A 73 6.02 13.77 -16.15
CA ASN A 73 6.63 13.55 -14.83
C ASN A 73 7.22 12.13 -14.67
N LEU A 74 6.84 11.20 -15.55
CA LEU A 74 7.14 9.78 -15.39
C LEU A 74 8.63 9.47 -15.28
N ASP A 75 9.47 10.10 -16.11
CA ASP A 75 10.91 9.86 -16.09
C ASP A 75 11.53 10.21 -14.73
N ALA A 76 11.10 11.31 -14.12
CA ALA A 76 11.56 11.72 -12.79
C ALA A 76 11.07 10.75 -11.70
N THR A 77 9.82 10.32 -11.80
CA THR A 77 9.21 9.33 -10.89
C THR A 77 9.94 7.99 -10.94
N ILE A 78 10.22 7.48 -12.13
CA ILE A 78 10.98 6.24 -12.33
C ILE A 78 12.41 6.37 -11.79
N ALA A 79 13.07 7.49 -12.08
CA ALA A 79 14.43 7.74 -11.59
C ALA A 79 14.48 7.77 -10.06
N TYR A 80 13.52 8.45 -9.42
CA TYR A 80 13.43 8.52 -7.96
C TYR A 80 13.13 7.14 -7.35
N GLY A 81 12.12 6.43 -7.85
CA GLY A 81 11.77 5.09 -7.35
C GLY A 81 12.92 4.09 -7.46
N LYS A 82 13.67 4.13 -8.58
CA LYS A 82 14.86 3.31 -8.80
C LYS A 82 16.00 3.66 -7.84
N ALA A 83 16.26 4.96 -7.63
CA ALA A 83 17.28 5.44 -6.69
C ALA A 83 16.90 5.07 -5.24
N LEU A 84 15.62 5.14 -4.89
CA LEU A 84 15.08 4.73 -3.60
C LEU A 84 15.19 3.20 -3.37
N GLY A 85 15.24 2.41 -4.45
CA GLY A 85 15.22 0.95 -4.38
C GLY A 85 13.83 0.37 -4.15
N ALA A 86 12.77 1.10 -4.50
CA ALA A 86 11.41 0.64 -4.37
C ALA A 86 11.14 -0.54 -5.33
N LYS A 87 10.37 -1.55 -4.86
CA LYS A 87 9.90 -2.65 -5.70
C LYS A 87 8.67 -2.26 -6.50
N TYR A 88 7.82 -1.46 -5.88
CA TYR A 88 6.56 -0.99 -6.45
C TYR A 88 6.41 0.51 -6.23
N ILE A 89 5.75 1.17 -7.18
CA ILE A 89 5.36 2.57 -7.09
C ILE A 89 3.89 2.68 -7.47
N GLY A 90 3.10 3.38 -6.69
CA GLY A 90 1.65 3.38 -6.91
C GLY A 90 0.95 4.60 -6.34
N VAL A 91 -0.36 4.53 -6.34
CA VAL A 91 -1.23 5.57 -5.78
C VAL A 91 -1.98 5.03 -4.59
N GLY A 92 -2.06 5.81 -3.51
CA GLY A 92 -2.90 5.54 -2.34
C GLY A 92 -4.37 5.95 -2.56
N GLY A 93 -4.70 6.44 -3.75
CA GLY A 93 -6.01 6.85 -4.22
C GLY A 93 -5.88 7.78 -5.42
N ALA A 94 -6.81 7.69 -6.36
CA ALA A 94 -6.88 8.53 -7.55
C ALA A 94 -8.35 8.60 -8.02
N PRO A 95 -8.73 9.48 -8.97
CA PRO A 95 -10.09 9.58 -9.47
C PRO A 95 -10.63 8.23 -9.96
N HIS A 96 -11.80 7.83 -9.44
CA HIS A 96 -12.41 6.53 -9.71
C HIS A 96 -13.94 6.51 -9.60
N ASP A 97 -14.58 7.63 -9.28
CA ASP A 97 -16.02 7.71 -8.98
C ASP A 97 -16.91 7.42 -10.20
N THR A 98 -16.37 7.55 -11.40
CA THR A 98 -17.04 7.25 -12.66
C THR A 98 -16.24 6.24 -13.49
N TYR A 99 -16.93 5.58 -14.42
CA TYR A 99 -16.26 4.68 -15.37
C TYR A 99 -15.09 5.37 -16.11
N GLU A 100 -15.29 6.61 -16.56
CA GLU A 100 -14.27 7.34 -17.31
C GLU A 100 -13.07 7.73 -16.44
N GLU A 101 -13.30 8.09 -15.18
CA GLU A 101 -12.22 8.36 -14.22
C GLU A 101 -11.44 7.08 -13.88
N ALA A 102 -12.13 5.99 -13.52
CA ALA A 102 -11.49 4.72 -13.23
C ALA A 102 -10.68 4.22 -14.43
N LYS A 103 -11.24 4.34 -15.66
CA LYS A 103 -10.54 3.98 -16.88
C LYS A 103 -9.30 4.82 -17.12
N ASN A 104 -9.41 6.15 -16.97
CA ASN A 104 -8.26 7.06 -17.14
C ASN A 104 -7.15 6.74 -16.12
N THR A 105 -7.51 6.54 -14.84
CA THR A 105 -6.55 6.15 -13.79
C THR A 105 -5.85 4.84 -14.15
N GLY A 106 -6.60 3.83 -14.59
CA GLY A 106 -6.05 2.54 -15.02
C GLY A 106 -5.14 2.66 -16.24
N ASP A 107 -5.53 3.45 -17.25
CA ASP A 107 -4.73 3.67 -18.46
C ASP A 107 -3.39 4.35 -18.13
N VAL A 108 -3.41 5.40 -17.29
CA VAL A 108 -2.20 6.11 -16.83
C VAL A 108 -1.25 5.17 -16.09
N LEU A 109 -1.76 4.45 -15.09
CA LEU A 109 -0.92 3.54 -14.29
C LEU A 109 -0.44 2.34 -15.10
N SER A 110 -1.25 1.81 -16.03
CA SER A 110 -0.84 0.71 -16.91
C SER A 110 0.27 1.14 -17.86
N ALA A 111 0.18 2.34 -18.46
CA ALA A 111 1.22 2.90 -19.31
C ALA A 111 2.53 3.13 -18.54
N ALA A 112 2.44 3.74 -17.35
CA ALA A 112 3.59 3.91 -16.46
C ALA A 112 4.19 2.56 -16.03
N GLY A 113 3.37 1.55 -15.81
CA GLY A 113 3.80 0.20 -15.45
C GLY A 113 4.68 -0.47 -16.52
N VAL A 114 4.48 -0.16 -17.81
CA VAL A 114 5.37 -0.64 -18.87
C VAL A 114 6.79 -0.12 -18.63
N VAL A 115 6.94 1.19 -18.41
CA VAL A 115 8.24 1.84 -18.16
C VAL A 115 8.84 1.39 -16.82
N ALA A 116 8.00 1.25 -15.79
CA ALA A 116 8.43 0.79 -14.47
C ALA A 116 9.06 -0.62 -14.54
N ARG A 117 8.43 -1.56 -15.25
CA ARG A 117 8.95 -2.94 -15.43
C ARG A 117 10.29 -2.98 -16.16
N GLU A 118 10.53 -2.12 -17.13
CA GLU A 118 11.85 -1.97 -17.80
C GLU A 118 12.93 -1.50 -16.81
N ASN A 119 12.54 -0.87 -15.72
CA ASN A 119 13.42 -0.39 -14.65
C ASN A 119 13.42 -1.26 -13.38
N GLY A 120 12.80 -2.45 -13.43
CA GLY A 120 12.78 -3.42 -12.33
C GLY A 120 11.75 -3.14 -11.23
N MET A 121 10.75 -2.30 -11.52
CA MET A 121 9.62 -1.98 -10.63
C MET A 121 8.30 -2.36 -11.31
N ASP A 122 7.17 -2.24 -10.61
CA ASP A 122 5.83 -2.24 -11.23
C ASP A 122 4.95 -1.17 -10.58
N THR A 123 3.82 -0.85 -11.24
CA THR A 123 2.86 0.11 -10.72
C THR A 123 1.69 -0.60 -10.06
N TYR A 124 1.06 0.06 -9.07
CA TYR A 124 -0.14 -0.44 -8.41
C TYR A 124 -1.13 0.66 -8.06
N TYR A 125 -2.37 0.24 -7.84
CA TYR A 125 -3.47 1.04 -7.31
C TYR A 125 -3.91 0.47 -5.96
N HIS A 126 -4.05 1.33 -4.94
CA HIS A 126 -4.58 1.01 -3.63
C HIS A 126 -6.06 1.41 -3.53
N ASN A 127 -6.90 0.56 -2.94
CA ASN A 127 -8.33 0.81 -2.79
C ASN A 127 -8.73 1.31 -1.40
N HIS A 128 -9.84 2.05 -1.40
CA HIS A 128 -10.72 2.24 -0.26
C HIS A 128 -12.02 1.46 -0.47
N THR A 129 -13.11 1.89 0.16
CA THR A 129 -14.40 1.18 0.11
C THR A 129 -15.16 1.47 -1.18
N GLU A 130 -15.06 2.70 -1.66
CA GLU A 130 -15.89 3.24 -2.74
C GLU A 130 -15.59 2.58 -4.09
N GLU A 131 -14.36 2.12 -4.30
CA GLU A 131 -13.90 1.43 -5.51
C GLU A 131 -14.62 0.12 -5.81
N PHE A 132 -15.31 -0.46 -4.83
CA PHE A 132 -16.08 -1.68 -5.01
C PHE A 132 -17.54 -1.46 -5.43
N SER A 133 -17.98 -0.20 -5.59
CA SER A 133 -19.30 0.14 -6.11
C SER A 133 -19.39 -0.15 -7.62
N ASP A 134 -20.54 -0.67 -8.07
CA ASP A 134 -20.79 -0.89 -9.50
C ASP A 134 -20.80 0.46 -10.24
N LEU A 135 -19.93 0.60 -11.21
CA LEU A 135 -19.84 1.79 -12.07
C LEU A 135 -20.47 1.53 -13.45
N LYS A 136 -20.36 0.31 -13.99
CA LYS A 136 -20.85 -0.03 -15.32
C LYS A 136 -20.92 -1.53 -15.55
N ASP A 137 -22.07 -2.02 -15.93
CA ASP A 137 -22.26 -3.42 -16.38
C ASP A 137 -21.76 -4.47 -15.38
N GLY A 138 -21.88 -4.20 -14.08
CA GLY A 138 -21.40 -5.08 -13.01
C GLY A 138 -19.90 -4.98 -12.73
N LYS A 139 -19.17 -4.03 -13.35
CA LYS A 139 -17.77 -3.75 -13.07
C LYS A 139 -17.63 -2.60 -12.08
N ASN A 140 -16.79 -2.79 -11.11
CA ASN A 140 -16.37 -1.78 -10.16
C ASN A 140 -15.05 -1.08 -10.59
N ALA A 141 -14.60 -0.06 -9.85
CA ALA A 141 -13.39 0.67 -10.20
C ALA A 141 -12.14 -0.22 -10.21
N MET A 142 -12.02 -1.17 -9.26
CA MET A 142 -10.87 -2.09 -9.21
C MET A 142 -10.77 -2.97 -10.46
N ASP A 143 -11.92 -3.43 -10.98
CA ASP A 143 -11.96 -4.21 -12.22
C ASP A 143 -11.48 -3.37 -13.40
N ILE A 144 -12.01 -2.14 -13.52
CA ILE A 144 -11.73 -1.23 -14.63
C ILE A 144 -10.27 -0.78 -14.62
N ILE A 145 -9.75 -0.34 -13.47
CA ILE A 145 -8.36 0.13 -13.29
C ILE A 145 -7.36 -0.98 -13.66
N SER A 146 -7.66 -2.22 -13.30
CA SER A 146 -6.76 -3.34 -13.54
C SER A 146 -6.88 -4.01 -14.93
N GLU A 147 -7.80 -3.56 -15.78
CA GLU A 147 -8.05 -4.18 -17.10
C GLU A 147 -6.81 -4.21 -18.01
N ASN A 148 -6.04 -3.12 -18.03
CA ASN A 148 -4.92 -2.93 -18.94
C ASN A 148 -3.54 -3.23 -18.31
N GLY A 149 -3.52 -3.89 -17.14
CA GLY A 149 -2.30 -4.40 -16.53
C GLY A 149 -1.75 -3.59 -15.36
N CYS A 150 -2.46 -2.56 -14.88
CA CYS A 150 -2.18 -1.97 -13.57
C CYS A 150 -2.33 -3.06 -12.50
N LYS A 151 -1.37 -3.16 -11.60
CA LYS A 151 -1.42 -4.08 -10.47
C LYS A 151 -2.24 -3.49 -9.32
N LEU A 152 -2.57 -4.33 -8.36
CA LEU A 152 -3.41 -3.96 -7.23
C LEU A 152 -2.64 -4.13 -5.92
N GLU A 153 -2.81 -3.17 -5.05
CA GLU A 153 -2.58 -3.28 -3.62
C GLU A 153 -3.94 -3.30 -2.93
N VAL A 154 -4.31 -4.46 -2.40
CA VAL A 154 -5.66 -4.63 -1.82
C VAL A 154 -5.66 -4.30 -0.34
N ASP A 155 -6.40 -3.26 0.05
CA ASP A 155 -6.71 -3.00 1.44
C ASP A 155 -7.88 -3.88 1.90
N THR A 156 -7.56 -4.77 2.83
CA THR A 156 -8.48 -5.82 3.28
C THR A 156 -9.53 -5.35 4.28
N TYR A 157 -9.36 -4.19 4.90
CA TYR A 157 -10.40 -3.61 5.73
C TYR A 157 -11.39 -2.78 4.91
N TRP A 158 -10.91 -2.01 3.97
CA TRP A 158 -11.81 -1.25 3.11
C TRP A 158 -12.63 -2.14 2.19
N SER A 159 -12.06 -3.25 1.69
CA SER A 159 -12.84 -4.27 0.98
C SER A 159 -13.87 -4.96 1.88
N PHE A 160 -13.52 -5.28 3.14
CA PHE A 160 -14.47 -5.79 4.14
C PHE A 160 -15.61 -4.78 4.37
N CYS A 161 -15.31 -3.49 4.52
CA CYS A 161 -16.32 -2.43 4.66
C CYS A 161 -17.26 -2.31 3.44
N ALA A 162 -16.78 -2.70 2.26
CA ALA A 162 -17.60 -2.80 1.04
C ALA A 162 -18.42 -4.09 0.95
N GLY A 163 -18.31 -4.99 1.94
CA GLY A 163 -19.01 -6.27 1.96
C GLY A 163 -18.37 -7.35 1.08
N ILE A 164 -17.09 -7.19 0.72
CA ILE A 164 -16.34 -8.14 -0.10
C ILE A 164 -15.81 -9.29 0.77
N ASP A 165 -15.98 -10.53 0.32
CA ASP A 165 -15.28 -11.68 0.91
C ASP A 165 -13.82 -11.65 0.46
N ASN A 166 -12.92 -11.32 1.39
CA ASN A 166 -11.48 -11.17 1.10
C ASN A 166 -10.85 -12.47 0.59
N VAL A 167 -11.26 -13.64 1.09
CA VAL A 167 -10.68 -14.92 0.64
C VAL A 167 -10.98 -15.15 -0.84
N GLU A 168 -12.24 -14.99 -1.22
CA GLU A 168 -12.69 -15.19 -2.61
C GLU A 168 -12.10 -14.12 -3.54
N TYR A 169 -12.11 -12.85 -3.11
CA TYR A 169 -11.58 -11.74 -3.91
C TYR A 169 -10.08 -11.88 -4.17
N LEU A 170 -9.30 -12.18 -3.14
CA LEU A 170 -7.85 -12.36 -3.27
C LEU A 170 -7.53 -13.54 -4.20
N LYS A 171 -8.20 -14.69 -4.03
CA LYS A 171 -8.01 -15.85 -4.91
C LYS A 171 -8.38 -15.57 -6.37
N ALA A 172 -9.50 -14.87 -6.59
CA ALA A 172 -9.97 -14.55 -7.95
C ALA A 172 -9.04 -13.57 -8.69
N ASN A 173 -8.38 -12.66 -7.97
CA ASN A 173 -7.54 -11.60 -8.54
C ASN A 173 -6.03 -11.80 -8.29
N LYS A 174 -5.59 -13.00 -7.86
CA LYS A 174 -4.21 -13.28 -7.45
C LYS A 174 -3.14 -12.83 -8.45
N ASP A 175 -3.41 -12.91 -9.75
CA ASP A 175 -2.45 -12.55 -10.81
C ASP A 175 -2.30 -11.03 -11.01
N LYS A 176 -3.24 -10.27 -10.45
CA LYS A 176 -3.24 -8.81 -10.47
C LYS A 176 -2.68 -8.22 -9.18
N ILE A 177 -2.80 -8.92 -8.06
CA ILE A 177 -2.44 -8.43 -6.72
C ILE A 177 -0.94 -8.61 -6.49
N VAL A 178 -0.25 -7.53 -6.15
CA VAL A 178 1.18 -7.53 -5.83
C VAL A 178 1.48 -7.17 -4.37
N LEU A 179 0.58 -6.43 -3.73
CA LEU A 179 0.68 -6.00 -2.34
C LEU A 179 -0.67 -6.11 -1.64
N ILE A 180 -0.63 -6.14 -0.32
CA ILE A 180 -1.80 -6.14 0.55
C ILE A 180 -1.58 -5.15 1.67
N HIS A 181 -2.56 -4.29 1.90
CA HIS A 181 -2.72 -3.62 3.18
C HIS A 181 -3.58 -4.47 4.11
N ILE A 182 -2.99 -4.88 5.24
CA ILE A 182 -3.75 -5.45 6.35
C ILE A 182 -4.13 -4.33 7.31
N LYS A 183 -5.41 -4.21 7.55
CA LYS A 183 -6.00 -3.15 8.37
C LYS A 183 -7.20 -3.70 9.15
N ASP A 184 -7.49 -3.10 10.28
CA ASP A 184 -8.65 -3.43 11.11
C ASP A 184 -9.38 -2.15 11.54
N GLY A 185 -10.60 -2.28 12.01
CA GLY A 185 -11.38 -1.15 12.45
C GLY A 185 -12.81 -1.52 12.86
N VAL A 186 -13.57 -0.54 13.32
CA VAL A 186 -14.96 -0.66 13.72
C VAL A 186 -15.79 0.45 13.09
N ASN A 187 -16.88 0.11 12.41
CA ASN A 187 -17.75 1.10 11.76
C ASN A 187 -16.98 2.09 10.85
N ARG A 188 -16.11 1.58 9.99
CA ARG A 188 -15.24 2.35 9.08
C ARG A 188 -14.24 3.29 9.79
N LYS A 189 -13.96 3.07 11.07
CA LYS A 189 -12.91 3.78 11.81
C LYS A 189 -11.77 2.81 12.09
N PRO A 190 -10.58 3.05 11.54
CA PRO A 190 -9.42 2.21 11.75
C PRO A 190 -9.06 2.02 13.22
N LYS A 191 -8.52 0.84 13.54
CA LYS A 191 -8.02 0.39 14.85
C LYS A 191 -6.76 -0.41 14.67
N ALA A 192 -6.00 -0.60 15.72
CA ALA A 192 -4.91 -1.57 15.70
C ALA A 192 -5.43 -2.98 15.39
N LEU A 193 -4.61 -3.81 14.77
CA LEU A 193 -5.00 -5.17 14.39
C LEU A 193 -5.46 -5.98 15.62
N GLY A 194 -6.60 -6.64 15.47
CA GLY A 194 -7.25 -7.41 16.51
C GLY A 194 -8.13 -6.61 17.47
N GLU A 195 -8.23 -5.29 17.28
CA GLU A 195 -9.10 -4.40 18.06
C GLU A 195 -10.38 -4.01 17.29
N GLY A 196 -10.57 -4.53 16.06
CA GLY A 196 -11.67 -4.20 15.17
C GLY A 196 -12.62 -5.36 14.91
N GLU A 197 -13.34 -5.27 13.79
CA GLU A 197 -14.36 -6.22 13.36
C GLU A 197 -14.04 -6.91 12.02
N ASN A 198 -12.88 -6.57 11.39
CA ASN A 198 -12.45 -7.26 10.18
C ASN A 198 -12.17 -8.74 10.49
N ASP A 199 -12.59 -9.64 9.59
CA ASP A 199 -12.30 -11.07 9.74
C ASP A 199 -10.83 -11.35 9.37
N LEU A 200 -9.93 -10.93 10.27
CA LEU A 200 -8.48 -11.05 10.08
C LEU A 200 -8.02 -12.49 9.88
N ALA A 201 -8.74 -13.48 10.43
CA ALA A 201 -8.43 -14.89 10.21
C ALA A 201 -8.60 -15.27 8.73
N LYS A 202 -9.69 -14.80 8.09
CA LYS A 202 -9.91 -14.95 6.65
C LYS A 202 -8.90 -14.16 5.84
N VAL A 203 -8.51 -12.96 6.27
CA VAL A 203 -7.44 -12.19 5.59
C VAL A 203 -6.15 -12.99 5.56
N VAL A 204 -5.72 -13.54 6.70
CA VAL A 204 -4.51 -14.40 6.81
C VAL A 204 -4.63 -15.62 5.89
N GLU A 205 -5.82 -16.30 5.86
CA GLU A 205 -6.07 -17.42 4.95
C GLU A 205 -5.90 -17.01 3.48
N GLY A 206 -6.53 -15.90 3.07
CA GLY A 206 -6.50 -15.40 1.71
C GLY A 206 -5.07 -15.03 1.27
N VAL A 207 -4.34 -14.30 2.11
CA VAL A 207 -2.94 -13.91 1.86
C VAL A 207 -2.05 -15.13 1.66
N LYS A 208 -2.15 -16.13 2.56
CA LYS A 208 -1.39 -17.38 2.44
C LYS A 208 -1.75 -18.15 1.18
N ALA A 209 -3.03 -18.14 0.79
CA ALA A 209 -3.50 -18.86 -0.40
C ALA A 209 -2.99 -18.28 -1.72
N ILE A 210 -2.75 -16.96 -1.79
CA ILE A 210 -2.22 -16.30 -3.01
C ILE A 210 -0.70 -16.24 -3.04
N GLY A 211 -0.01 -16.54 -1.92
CA GLY A 211 1.43 -16.72 -1.87
C GLY A 211 2.23 -15.42 -1.96
N LEU A 212 1.74 -14.32 -1.41
CA LEU A 212 2.50 -13.07 -1.32
C LEU A 212 3.63 -13.18 -0.30
N ASP A 213 4.74 -12.54 -0.59
CA ASP A 213 5.89 -12.45 0.32
C ASP A 213 5.71 -11.38 1.39
N TRP A 214 4.94 -10.33 1.10
CA TRP A 214 4.77 -9.14 1.91
C TRP A 214 3.33 -8.93 2.37
N VAL A 215 3.20 -8.52 3.62
CA VAL A 215 1.99 -7.92 4.19
C VAL A 215 2.36 -6.54 4.72
N ILE A 216 1.64 -5.52 4.33
CA ILE A 216 1.87 -4.14 4.74
C ILE A 216 0.79 -3.75 5.74
N LEU A 217 1.19 -3.38 6.95
CA LEU A 217 0.29 -2.81 7.94
C LEU A 217 -0.03 -1.36 7.61
N GLU A 218 -1.30 -0.99 7.68
CA GLU A 218 -1.71 0.41 7.66
C GLU A 218 -2.80 0.73 8.68
N ASN A 219 -2.74 1.94 9.26
CA ASN A 219 -3.80 2.53 10.05
C ASN A 219 -3.91 4.03 9.76
N ASP A 220 -5.08 4.48 9.25
CA ASP A 220 -5.34 5.88 8.90
C ASP A 220 -5.70 6.75 10.12
N ASP A 221 -6.09 6.17 11.24
CA ASP A 221 -6.51 6.88 12.46
C ASP A 221 -5.88 6.24 13.73
N PRO A 222 -4.54 6.24 13.81
CA PRO A 222 -3.82 5.54 14.88
C PRO A 222 -4.07 6.18 16.26
N VAL A 223 -4.19 5.35 17.30
CA VAL A 223 -4.46 5.77 18.68
C VAL A 223 -3.59 4.96 19.65
N PRO A 224 -2.96 5.60 20.67
CA PRO A 224 -2.90 7.05 20.96
C PRO A 224 -1.93 7.81 20.04
N THR A 225 -0.93 7.11 19.46
CA THR A 225 0.02 7.64 18.47
C THR A 225 0.32 6.58 17.41
N GLY A 226 0.84 6.99 16.26
CA GLY A 226 1.19 6.07 15.18
C GLY A 226 2.16 4.97 15.61
N LEU A 227 3.23 5.32 16.33
CA LEU A 227 4.23 4.35 16.76
C LEU A 227 3.70 3.34 17.80
N GLU A 228 2.85 3.76 18.72
CA GLU A 228 2.24 2.85 19.69
C GLU A 228 1.20 1.94 19.05
N ASP A 229 0.47 2.45 18.07
CA ASP A 229 -0.52 1.70 17.31
C ASP A 229 0.15 0.59 16.46
N ILE A 230 1.13 0.96 15.63
CA ILE A 230 1.82 -0.03 14.79
C ILE A 230 2.60 -1.06 15.61
N ALA A 231 3.06 -0.72 16.82
CA ALA A 231 3.72 -1.67 17.71
C ALA A 231 2.74 -2.75 18.23
N ARG A 232 1.50 -2.36 18.59
CA ARG A 232 0.45 -3.33 18.96
C ARG A 232 0.06 -4.19 17.77
N SER A 233 -0.13 -3.58 16.61
CA SER A 233 -0.47 -4.27 15.37
C SER A 233 0.62 -5.22 14.92
N TYR A 234 1.91 -4.85 15.05
CA TYR A 234 3.04 -5.74 14.76
C TYR A 234 3.02 -7.00 15.63
N LYS A 235 2.75 -6.85 16.93
CA LYS A 235 2.61 -8.00 17.83
C LYS A 235 1.54 -8.97 17.33
N TRP A 236 0.39 -8.44 16.92
CA TRP A 236 -0.67 -9.26 16.34
C TRP A 236 -0.19 -10.00 15.08
N LEU A 237 0.52 -9.31 14.16
CA LEU A 237 1.09 -9.92 12.95
C LEU A 237 2.02 -11.08 13.29
N ALA A 238 2.96 -10.88 14.21
CA ALA A 238 3.95 -11.87 14.61
C ALA A 238 3.33 -13.12 15.27
N GLU A 239 2.13 -12.99 15.88
CA GLU A 239 1.41 -14.07 16.53
C GLU A 239 0.50 -14.87 15.57
N ASN A 240 0.11 -14.29 14.40
CA ASN A 240 -0.93 -14.87 13.55
C ASN A 240 -0.46 -15.30 12.15
N PHE A 241 0.70 -14.85 11.69
CA PHE A 241 1.31 -15.28 10.45
C PHE A 241 2.41 -16.33 10.66
#